data_480296b54718045da80a91908e47897a
#
_entry.id   480296b54718045da80a91908e47897a
#
_cell.length_a   1.000
_cell.length_b   1.000
_cell.length_c   1.000
_cell.angle_alpha   90.00
_cell.angle_beta   90.00
_cell.angle_gamma   90.00
#
_symmetry.space_group_name_H-M   'P 1'
#
loop_
_entity.id
_entity.type
_entity.pdbx_description
1 polymer ?
#
loop_
_entity_poly.entity_id
_entity_poly.type
_entity_poly.pdbx_seq_one_letter_code
_entity_poly.pdbx_strand_id
1 'polypeptide(L)'
;MVNLAGSGASGRGGEWFVPKRGPLKFRTFIGLLFLPYTGMVLSFAVIGSLLAGHIHPARLLAIALIYFFGLGIAAHALDALGSKGTKPWGTVFTKGQLWLLAIVSLAIAYGIAVYYMIRHVPLLSAVALVEGFFVFAYNLEWFNGMFHTDRWFAVSWGGLPVVAGYVMQTNGISIPALVLAAAMALFSTVEIKASRPYKELRRRSSPLDDGEKDLLIRYEALLKCISIGVILLGGGLLLWRVG
;
A
#
# COMPACT_ATOMS: atom_id res chain seq x y z
N MET A 1 -26.29 14.72 -20.44
CA MET A 1 -26.87 14.67 -19.07
C MET A 1 -26.79 13.23 -18.58
N VAL A 2 -25.82 12.88 -17.79
CA VAL A 2 -25.70 11.53 -17.16
C VAL A 2 -26.29 11.67 -15.76
N ASN A 3 -27.35 10.91 -15.54
CA ASN A 3 -28.15 10.91 -14.31
C ASN A 3 -27.30 10.33 -13.15
N LEU A 4 -26.78 11.15 -12.24
CA LEU A 4 -26.02 10.78 -11.06
C LEU A 4 -26.89 10.56 -9.81
N ALA A 5 -28.17 10.31 -10.00
CA ALA A 5 -29.11 9.99 -8.92
C ALA A 5 -29.33 8.47 -8.85
N GLY A 6 -28.57 7.80 -7.98
CA GLY A 6 -28.77 6.37 -7.74
C GLY A 6 -27.93 5.83 -6.60
N SER A 7 -28.51 5.76 -5.41
CA SER A 7 -28.15 5.00 -4.21
C SER A 7 -27.01 5.54 -3.34
N GLY A 8 -27.34 5.87 -2.11
CA GLY A 8 -26.49 6.27 -1.00
C GLY A 8 -25.29 5.35 -0.74
N ALA A 9 -24.20 5.67 -1.35
CA ALA A 9 -22.90 5.10 -1.04
C ALA A 9 -22.03 6.21 -0.42
N SER A 10 -22.28 6.51 0.84
CA SER A 10 -21.36 7.25 1.71
C SER A 10 -20.12 6.36 1.98
N GLY A 11 -19.40 5.96 0.94
CA GLY A 11 -18.28 5.08 1.07
C GLY A 11 -17.35 5.15 -0.14
N ARG A 12 -16.15 4.60 -0.02
CA ARG A 12 -15.11 4.53 -1.07
C ARG A 12 -15.50 3.73 -2.32
N GLY A 13 -16.72 3.24 -2.44
CA GLY A 13 -17.22 2.49 -3.61
C GLY A 13 -17.20 3.26 -4.94
N GLY A 14 -17.02 4.59 -4.88
CA GLY A 14 -16.88 5.46 -6.04
C GLY A 14 -15.43 5.77 -6.46
N GLU A 15 -14.43 5.24 -5.77
CA GLU A 15 -13.01 5.44 -6.08
C GLU A 15 -12.69 4.93 -7.49
N TRP A 16 -11.75 5.58 -8.19
CA TRP A 16 -11.45 5.30 -9.59
C TRP A 16 -10.94 3.87 -9.86
N PHE A 17 -10.30 3.25 -8.87
CA PHE A 17 -9.76 1.88 -8.95
C PHE A 17 -10.75 0.81 -8.50
N VAL A 18 -11.95 1.19 -8.02
CA VAL A 18 -12.98 0.23 -7.61
C VAL A 18 -13.85 -0.15 -8.80
N PRO A 19 -14.06 -1.45 -9.07
CA PRO A 19 -14.90 -1.88 -10.18
C PRO A 19 -16.31 -1.30 -10.07
N LYS A 20 -16.84 -0.76 -11.17
CA LYS A 20 -18.20 -0.21 -11.22
C LYS A 20 -19.28 -1.28 -11.32
N ARG A 21 -18.93 -2.50 -11.75
CA ARG A 21 -19.83 -3.63 -11.96
C ARG A 21 -19.43 -4.82 -11.10
N GLY A 22 -20.39 -5.72 -10.81
CA GLY A 22 -20.18 -6.93 -10.01
C GLY A 22 -20.80 -6.87 -8.61
N PRO A 23 -20.82 -8.00 -7.88
CA PRO A 23 -21.36 -8.09 -6.53
C PRO A 23 -20.69 -7.12 -5.56
N LEU A 24 -21.46 -6.54 -4.64
CA LEU A 24 -20.97 -5.53 -3.71
C LEU A 24 -19.76 -6.02 -2.89
N LYS A 25 -19.80 -7.26 -2.40
CA LYS A 25 -18.66 -7.85 -1.64
C LYS A 25 -17.39 -7.90 -2.47
N PHE A 26 -17.47 -8.30 -3.73
CA PHE A 26 -16.32 -8.33 -4.65
C PHE A 26 -15.77 -6.93 -4.89
N ARG A 27 -16.63 -5.97 -5.21
CA ARG A 27 -16.23 -4.57 -5.43
C ARG A 27 -15.55 -3.97 -4.19
N THR A 28 -16.14 -4.22 -3.02
CA THR A 28 -15.57 -3.75 -1.74
C THR A 28 -14.24 -4.43 -1.44
N PHE A 29 -14.09 -5.73 -1.73
CA PHE A 29 -12.82 -6.43 -1.57
C PHE A 29 -11.72 -5.84 -2.47
N ILE A 30 -12.01 -5.65 -3.76
CA ILE A 30 -11.06 -5.01 -4.70
C ILE A 30 -10.72 -3.59 -4.22
N GLY A 31 -11.71 -2.84 -3.75
CA GLY A 31 -11.49 -1.52 -3.17
C GLY A 31 -10.59 -1.57 -1.94
N LEU A 32 -10.77 -2.56 -1.06
CA LEU A 32 -9.96 -2.75 0.14
C LEU A 32 -8.48 -3.00 -0.19
N LEU A 33 -8.19 -3.68 -1.30
CA LEU A 33 -6.82 -3.95 -1.73
C LEU A 33 -6.06 -2.70 -2.19
N PHE A 34 -6.72 -1.58 -2.44
CA PHE A 34 -6.08 -0.36 -2.94
C PHE A 34 -5.06 -0.61 -4.05
N LEU A 35 -5.45 -1.36 -5.07
CA LEU A 35 -4.55 -1.91 -6.09
C LEU A 35 -3.47 -0.95 -6.62
N PRO A 36 -3.77 0.35 -6.92
CA PRO A 36 -2.72 1.25 -7.38
C PRO A 36 -1.62 1.49 -6.33
N TYR A 37 -2.00 1.67 -5.07
CA TYR A 37 -1.05 1.93 -3.99
C TYR A 37 -0.31 0.66 -3.57
N THR A 38 -1.00 -0.46 -3.53
CA THR A 38 -0.37 -1.78 -3.38
C THR A 38 0.63 -2.04 -4.50
N GLY A 39 0.27 -1.72 -5.75
CA GLY A 39 1.18 -1.80 -6.90
C GLY A 39 2.43 -0.91 -6.75
N MET A 40 2.30 0.30 -6.18
CA MET A 40 3.44 1.15 -5.85
C MET A 40 4.38 0.47 -4.85
N VAL A 41 3.85 -0.02 -3.74
CA VAL A 41 4.65 -0.68 -2.69
C VAL A 41 5.37 -1.91 -3.23
N LEU A 42 4.69 -2.74 -4.02
CA LEU A 42 5.30 -3.87 -4.71
C LEU A 42 6.44 -3.41 -5.64
N SER A 43 6.21 -2.33 -6.38
CA SER A 43 7.24 -1.76 -7.26
C SER A 43 8.44 -1.24 -6.48
N PHE A 44 8.26 -0.65 -5.31
CA PHE A 44 9.36 -0.22 -4.44
C PHE A 44 10.22 -1.41 -3.97
N ALA A 45 9.58 -2.51 -3.55
CA ALA A 45 10.30 -3.73 -3.17
C ALA A 45 11.04 -4.36 -4.36
N VAL A 46 10.42 -4.36 -5.55
CA VAL A 46 11.06 -4.80 -6.81
C VAL A 46 12.25 -3.91 -7.13
N ILE A 47 12.09 -2.58 -7.16
CA ILE A 47 13.16 -1.62 -7.43
C ILE A 47 14.34 -1.83 -6.46
N GLY A 48 14.07 -2.00 -5.16
CA GLY A 48 15.10 -2.32 -4.19
C GLY A 48 15.84 -3.61 -4.50
N SER A 49 15.12 -4.66 -4.91
CA SER A 49 15.70 -5.94 -5.31
C SER A 49 16.62 -5.81 -6.52
N LEU A 50 16.25 -4.98 -7.50
CA LEU A 50 16.99 -4.81 -8.75
C LEU A 50 18.33 -4.08 -8.60
N LEU A 51 18.61 -3.46 -7.43
CA LEU A 51 19.90 -2.87 -7.09
C LEU A 51 20.98 -3.93 -6.78
N ALA A 52 20.60 -5.17 -6.52
CA ALA A 52 21.55 -6.24 -6.25
C ALA A 52 22.36 -6.58 -7.51
N GLY A 53 23.65 -6.88 -7.35
CA GLY A 53 24.51 -7.30 -8.45
C GLY A 53 24.00 -8.57 -9.14
N HIS A 54 23.49 -9.51 -8.35
CA HIS A 54 22.85 -10.74 -8.82
C HIS A 54 21.40 -10.81 -8.33
N ILE A 55 20.48 -11.14 -9.23
CA ILE A 55 19.06 -11.29 -8.92
C ILE A 55 18.70 -12.74 -8.75
N HIS A 56 18.12 -13.08 -7.60
CA HIS A 56 17.51 -14.38 -7.32
C HIS A 56 15.99 -14.30 -7.59
N PRO A 57 15.47 -14.86 -8.69
CA PRO A 57 14.04 -14.69 -9.06
C PRO A 57 13.08 -15.18 -7.98
N ALA A 58 13.41 -16.28 -7.30
CA ALA A 58 12.58 -16.80 -6.21
C ALA A 58 12.49 -15.82 -5.03
N ARG A 59 13.59 -15.11 -4.70
CA ARG A 59 13.60 -14.08 -3.65
C ARG A 59 12.84 -12.84 -4.07
N LEU A 60 12.91 -12.47 -5.36
CA LEU A 60 12.14 -11.37 -5.92
C LEU A 60 10.64 -11.64 -5.84
N LEU A 61 10.20 -12.83 -6.23
CA LEU A 61 8.81 -13.25 -6.09
C LEU A 61 8.39 -13.30 -4.61
N ALA A 62 9.25 -13.86 -3.75
CA ALA A 62 8.95 -13.98 -2.33
C ALA A 62 8.74 -12.60 -1.67
N ILE A 63 9.61 -11.62 -1.92
CA ILE A 63 9.45 -10.28 -1.34
C ILE A 63 8.20 -9.60 -1.87
N ALA A 64 7.86 -9.76 -3.15
CA ALA A 64 6.63 -9.24 -3.72
C ALA A 64 5.39 -9.87 -3.05
N LEU A 65 5.39 -11.18 -2.80
CA LEU A 65 4.30 -11.86 -2.08
C LEU A 65 4.21 -11.41 -0.62
N ILE A 66 5.35 -11.25 0.09
CA ILE A 66 5.38 -10.74 1.46
C ILE A 66 4.69 -9.38 1.53
N TYR A 67 5.02 -8.45 0.63
CA TYR A 67 4.42 -7.12 0.60
C TYR A 67 2.96 -7.13 0.13
N PHE A 68 2.61 -7.99 -0.83
CA PHE A 68 1.23 -8.14 -1.26
C PHE A 68 0.32 -8.60 -0.10
N PHE A 69 0.71 -9.65 0.62
CA PHE A 69 -0.07 -10.14 1.75
C PHE A 69 0.03 -9.23 2.98
N GLY A 70 1.22 -8.70 3.29
CA GLY A 70 1.47 -7.87 4.47
C GLY A 70 0.87 -6.47 4.34
N LEU A 71 1.24 -5.71 3.31
CA LEU A 71 0.77 -4.35 3.12
C LEU A 71 -0.44 -4.27 2.18
N GLY A 72 -0.49 -5.06 1.12
CA GLY A 72 -1.60 -5.04 0.17
C GLY A 72 -2.92 -5.58 0.72
N ILE A 73 -2.89 -6.53 1.64
CA ILE A 73 -4.11 -7.12 2.23
C ILE A 73 -4.21 -6.81 3.72
N ALA A 74 -3.23 -7.26 4.52
CA ALA A 74 -3.37 -7.22 5.97
C ALA A 74 -3.41 -5.79 6.52
N ALA A 75 -2.50 -4.91 6.08
CA ALA A 75 -2.48 -3.53 6.53
C ALA A 75 -3.78 -2.79 6.19
N HIS A 76 -4.34 -3.00 5.00
CA HIS A 76 -5.62 -2.38 4.61
C HIS A 76 -6.81 -2.94 5.39
N ALA A 77 -6.80 -4.23 5.75
CA ALA A 77 -7.81 -4.81 6.61
C ALA A 77 -7.71 -4.22 8.04
N LEU A 78 -6.49 -4.02 8.55
CA LEU A 78 -6.23 -3.38 9.85
C LEU A 78 -6.60 -1.88 9.83
N ASP A 79 -6.32 -1.14 8.76
CA ASP A 79 -6.75 0.27 8.58
C ASP A 79 -8.28 0.37 8.64
N ALA A 80 -8.98 -0.56 7.99
CA ALA A 80 -10.45 -0.62 8.07
C ALA A 80 -10.98 -0.95 9.47
N LEU A 81 -10.20 -1.64 10.31
CA LEU A 81 -10.52 -1.92 11.72
C LEU A 81 -10.19 -0.74 12.63
N GLY A 82 -9.04 -0.08 12.41
CA GLY A 82 -8.53 1.01 13.23
C GLY A 82 -9.25 2.34 13.02
N SER A 83 -9.90 2.54 11.88
CA SER A 83 -10.61 3.79 11.55
C SER A 83 -11.67 4.13 12.59
N LYS A 84 -11.39 5.17 13.40
CA LYS A 84 -12.32 5.73 14.38
C LYS A 84 -13.32 6.63 13.66
N GLY A 85 -14.59 6.23 13.60
CA GLY A 85 -15.66 7.04 12.99
C GLY A 85 -16.26 6.40 11.73
N THR A 86 -16.15 7.08 10.58
CA THR A 86 -16.72 6.58 9.33
C THR A 86 -15.97 5.36 8.82
N LYS A 87 -16.64 4.23 8.72
CA LYS A 87 -16.07 3.01 8.14
C LYS A 87 -15.86 3.22 6.64
N PRO A 88 -14.61 3.24 6.14
CA PRO A 88 -14.32 3.61 4.76
C PRO A 88 -15.00 2.71 3.74
N TRP A 89 -15.20 1.44 4.08
CA TRP A 89 -15.79 0.40 3.22
C TRP A 89 -17.20 -0.04 3.68
N GLY A 90 -17.85 0.76 4.54
CA GLY A 90 -19.18 0.46 5.07
C GLY A 90 -19.19 -0.76 5.99
N THR A 91 -20.32 -1.47 6.00
CA THR A 91 -20.56 -2.66 6.83
C THR A 91 -20.53 -3.97 6.04
N VAL A 92 -19.97 -3.96 4.82
CA VAL A 92 -19.94 -5.12 3.91
C VAL A 92 -19.15 -6.28 4.52
N PHE A 93 -18.06 -5.96 5.23
CA PHE A 93 -17.26 -6.92 6.00
C PHE A 93 -17.48 -6.71 7.49
N THR A 94 -17.70 -7.81 8.23
CA THR A 94 -17.73 -7.79 9.69
C THR A 94 -16.33 -7.58 10.26
N LYS A 95 -16.24 -7.11 11.52
CA LYS A 95 -14.94 -7.00 12.20
C LYS A 95 -14.19 -8.33 12.23
N GLY A 96 -14.92 -9.44 12.48
CA GLY A 96 -14.31 -10.78 12.50
C GLY A 96 -13.73 -11.18 11.14
N GLN A 97 -14.41 -10.85 10.03
CA GLN A 97 -13.90 -11.11 8.68
C GLN A 97 -12.65 -10.28 8.36
N LEU A 98 -12.60 -9.02 8.78
CA LEU A 98 -11.40 -8.18 8.60
C LEU A 98 -10.23 -8.69 9.44
N TRP A 99 -10.47 -9.10 10.69
CA TRP A 99 -9.43 -9.72 11.53
C TRP A 99 -8.93 -11.03 10.93
N LEU A 100 -9.83 -11.90 10.47
CA LEU A 100 -9.45 -13.16 9.82
C LEU A 100 -8.60 -12.90 8.58
N LEU A 101 -9.01 -11.94 7.74
CA LEU A 101 -8.27 -11.55 6.54
C LEU A 101 -6.86 -11.04 6.91
N ALA A 102 -6.75 -10.16 7.91
CA ALA A 102 -5.46 -9.65 8.37
C ALA A 102 -4.55 -10.76 8.91
N ILE A 103 -5.07 -11.62 9.79
CA ILE A 103 -4.30 -12.69 10.43
C ILE A 103 -3.82 -13.71 9.40
N VAL A 104 -4.70 -14.18 8.52
CA VAL A 104 -4.33 -15.15 7.48
C VAL A 104 -3.29 -14.56 6.53
N SER A 105 -3.48 -13.31 6.10
CA SER A 105 -2.52 -12.64 5.22
C SER A 105 -1.17 -12.42 5.88
N LEU A 106 -1.13 -12.00 7.15
CA LEU A 106 0.12 -11.88 7.91
C LEU A 106 0.78 -13.23 8.11
N ALA A 107 0.03 -14.28 8.41
CA ALA A 107 0.57 -15.63 8.56
C ALA A 107 1.27 -16.11 7.28
N ILE A 108 0.68 -15.84 6.11
CA ILE A 108 1.30 -16.14 4.81
C ILE A 108 2.58 -15.30 4.62
N ALA A 109 2.49 -13.97 4.82
CA ALA A 109 3.63 -13.08 4.65
C ALA A 109 4.80 -13.46 5.57
N TYR A 110 4.54 -13.65 6.86
CA TYR A 110 5.57 -14.04 7.82
C TYR A 110 6.04 -15.49 7.63
N GLY A 111 5.19 -16.42 7.20
CA GLY A 111 5.60 -17.77 6.83
C GLY A 111 6.65 -17.78 5.73
N ILE A 112 6.43 -16.99 4.67
CA ILE A 112 7.42 -16.81 3.60
C ILE A 112 8.68 -16.12 4.15
N ALA A 113 8.51 -15.02 4.91
CA ALA A 113 9.63 -14.26 5.45
C ALA A 113 10.52 -15.10 6.37
N VAL A 114 9.94 -15.83 7.31
CA VAL A 114 10.65 -16.69 8.27
C VAL A 114 11.46 -17.79 7.55
N TYR A 115 10.91 -18.39 6.50
CA TYR A 115 11.66 -19.34 5.68
C TYR A 115 12.96 -18.72 5.16
N TYR A 116 12.89 -17.52 4.58
CA TYR A 116 14.07 -16.84 4.04
C TYR A 116 15.00 -16.31 5.13
N MET A 117 14.48 -15.84 6.26
CA MET A 117 15.27 -15.40 7.42
C MET A 117 16.16 -16.54 7.95
N ILE A 118 15.60 -17.72 8.10
CA ILE A 118 16.31 -18.87 8.66
C ILE A 118 17.31 -19.44 7.66
N ARG A 119 16.94 -19.51 6.38
CA ARG A 119 17.70 -20.26 5.39
C ARG A 119 18.70 -19.42 4.61
N HIS A 120 18.44 -18.13 4.41
CA HIS A 120 19.17 -17.36 3.40
C HIS A 120 19.50 -15.92 3.77
N VAL A 121 18.61 -15.23 4.49
CA VAL A 121 18.64 -13.77 4.64
C VAL A 121 18.32 -13.39 6.09
N PRO A 122 19.22 -13.69 7.06
CA PRO A 122 18.97 -13.36 8.48
C PRO A 122 18.66 -11.89 8.74
N LEU A 123 19.28 -10.96 7.99
CA LEU A 123 19.06 -9.52 8.15
C LEU A 123 17.60 -9.10 7.84
N LEU A 124 16.86 -9.92 7.07
CA LEU A 124 15.45 -9.67 6.82
C LEU A 124 14.61 -9.63 8.11
N SER A 125 15.08 -10.30 9.19
CA SER A 125 14.41 -10.29 10.51
C SER A 125 14.31 -8.88 11.09
N ALA A 126 15.37 -8.08 10.97
CA ALA A 126 15.37 -6.70 11.45
C ALA A 126 14.35 -5.85 10.68
N VAL A 127 14.31 -6.00 9.36
CA VAL A 127 13.33 -5.29 8.51
C VAL A 127 11.91 -5.73 8.86
N ALA A 128 11.68 -7.03 8.99
CA ALA A 128 10.36 -7.58 9.30
C ALA A 128 9.83 -7.19 10.69
N LEU A 129 10.70 -7.00 11.68
CA LEU A 129 10.32 -6.47 12.99
C LEU A 129 9.85 -5.01 12.89
N VAL A 130 10.59 -4.18 12.15
CA VAL A 130 10.22 -2.77 11.94
C VAL A 130 8.93 -2.66 11.12
N GLU A 131 8.82 -3.41 10.03
CA GLU A 131 7.59 -3.45 9.20
C GLU A 131 6.39 -3.97 9.99
N GLY A 132 6.58 -5.05 10.75
CA GLY A 132 5.54 -5.62 11.61
C GLY A 132 5.04 -4.61 12.63
N PHE A 133 5.94 -3.86 13.27
CA PHE A 133 5.58 -2.78 14.17
C PHE A 133 4.68 -1.75 13.44
N PHE A 134 5.09 -1.27 12.26
CA PHE A 134 4.31 -0.26 11.53
C PHE A 134 2.99 -0.81 10.98
N VAL A 135 2.92 -2.08 10.57
CA VAL A 135 1.66 -2.70 10.16
C VAL A 135 0.59 -2.58 11.24
N PHE A 136 0.95 -2.73 12.51
CA PHE A 136 -0.01 -2.57 13.60
C PHE A 136 -0.10 -1.12 14.10
N ALA A 137 1.02 -0.50 14.42
CA ALA A 137 1.06 0.82 15.04
C ALA A 137 0.46 1.92 14.16
N TYR A 138 0.70 1.85 12.83
CA TYR A 138 0.14 2.80 11.88
C TYR A 138 -1.36 2.54 11.65
N ASN A 139 -1.73 1.31 11.31
CA ASN A 139 -3.09 1.02 10.85
C ASN A 139 -4.12 0.92 11.98
N LEU A 140 -3.70 0.52 13.19
CA LEU A 140 -4.57 0.51 14.38
C LEU A 140 -4.47 1.78 15.21
N GLU A 141 -3.75 2.79 14.73
CA GLU A 141 -3.55 4.08 15.41
C GLU A 141 -3.05 3.92 16.85
N TRP A 142 -2.07 3.01 17.08
CA TRP A 142 -1.48 2.81 18.40
C TRP A 142 -0.84 4.10 18.93
N PHE A 143 -0.72 4.19 20.24
CA PHE A 143 -0.15 5.35 20.95
C PHE A 143 -0.86 6.66 20.56
N ASN A 144 -2.20 6.64 20.54
CA ASN A 144 -3.04 7.78 20.16
C ASN A 144 -2.77 8.32 18.74
N GLY A 145 -2.37 7.45 17.82
CA GLY A 145 -2.10 7.81 16.44
C GLY A 145 -0.73 8.48 16.20
N MET A 146 0.20 8.39 17.17
CA MET A 146 1.55 8.97 17.03
C MET A 146 2.27 8.51 15.76
N PHE A 147 2.02 7.27 15.33
CA PHE A 147 2.61 6.71 14.11
C PHE A 147 1.71 6.85 12.88
N HIS A 148 0.46 7.32 13.00
CA HIS A 148 -0.45 7.54 11.88
C HIS A 148 -0.26 8.93 11.25
N THR A 149 0.96 9.21 10.80
CA THR A 149 1.36 10.50 10.19
C THR A 149 1.92 10.30 8.78
N ASP A 150 1.96 11.39 7.98
CA ASP A 150 2.53 11.36 6.62
C ASP A 150 3.99 10.90 6.61
N ARG A 151 4.79 11.29 7.63
CA ARG A 151 6.20 10.92 7.74
C ARG A 151 6.37 9.41 7.94
N TRP A 152 5.61 8.83 8.86
CA TRP A 152 5.68 7.41 9.13
C TRP A 152 5.11 6.58 7.98
N PHE A 153 4.07 7.09 7.31
CA PHE A 153 3.59 6.50 6.06
C PHE A 153 4.70 6.45 5.01
N ALA A 154 5.37 7.58 4.76
CA ALA A 154 6.44 7.66 3.77
C ALA A 154 7.59 6.69 4.07
N VAL A 155 7.98 6.54 5.33
CA VAL A 155 9.02 5.61 5.75
C VAL A 155 8.56 4.16 5.56
N SER A 156 7.41 3.78 6.12
CA SER A 156 6.96 2.38 6.17
C SER A 156 6.40 1.87 4.84
N TRP A 157 5.72 2.71 4.06
CA TRP A 157 5.12 2.32 2.78
C TRP A 157 5.98 2.67 1.57
N GLY A 158 6.97 3.56 1.72
CA GLY A 158 7.86 3.98 0.64
C GLY A 158 9.30 3.50 0.80
N GLY A 159 9.94 3.88 1.89
CA GLY A 159 11.35 3.61 2.11
C GLY A 159 11.67 2.17 2.49
N LEU A 160 10.99 1.61 3.49
CA LEU A 160 11.25 0.25 3.98
C LEU A 160 11.07 -0.83 2.91
N PRO A 161 10.08 -0.78 1.98
CA PRO A 161 9.97 -1.77 0.90
C PRO A 161 11.20 -1.83 0.00
N VAL A 162 11.86 -0.69 -0.28
CA VAL A 162 13.11 -0.66 -1.06
C VAL A 162 14.23 -1.35 -0.30
N VAL A 163 14.39 -1.03 1.00
CA VAL A 163 15.39 -1.65 1.86
C VAL A 163 15.15 -3.16 1.94
N ALA A 164 13.92 -3.58 2.17
CA ALA A 164 13.55 -4.98 2.24
C ALA A 164 13.85 -5.75 0.95
N GLY A 165 13.53 -5.15 -0.21
CA GLY A 165 13.84 -5.72 -1.52
C GLY A 165 15.35 -5.95 -1.70
N TYR A 166 16.17 -4.95 -1.36
CA TYR A 166 17.61 -5.06 -1.43
C TYR A 166 18.16 -6.11 -0.43
N VAL A 167 17.73 -6.05 0.82
CA VAL A 167 18.11 -7.02 1.87
C VAL A 167 17.76 -8.45 1.46
N MET A 168 16.57 -8.65 0.89
CA MET A 168 16.10 -9.95 0.45
C MET A 168 17.03 -10.57 -0.61
N GLN A 169 17.63 -9.75 -1.46
CA GLN A 169 18.58 -10.24 -2.49
C GLN A 169 19.99 -10.47 -1.93
N THR A 170 20.47 -9.56 -1.06
CA THR A 170 21.89 -9.44 -0.74
C THR A 170 22.25 -9.85 0.69
N ASN A 171 21.26 -9.94 1.60
CA ASN A 171 21.47 -10.02 3.05
C ASN A 171 22.38 -8.90 3.58
N GLY A 172 22.27 -7.70 2.99
CA GLY A 172 23.11 -6.54 3.32
C GLY A 172 22.35 -5.23 3.14
N ILE A 173 23.04 -4.13 3.45
CA ILE A 173 22.57 -2.76 3.25
C ILE A 173 23.61 -2.03 2.41
N SER A 174 23.17 -1.13 1.53
CA SER A 174 24.08 -0.28 0.74
C SER A 174 23.59 1.17 0.69
N ILE A 175 24.53 2.09 0.52
CA ILE A 175 24.22 3.52 0.37
C ILE A 175 23.26 3.77 -0.81
N PRO A 176 23.46 3.19 -2.02
CA PRO A 176 22.50 3.36 -3.11
C PRO A 176 21.08 2.90 -2.75
N ALA A 177 20.94 1.79 -2.00
CA ALA A 177 19.63 1.32 -1.57
C ALA A 177 18.97 2.30 -0.58
N LEU A 178 19.74 2.89 0.35
CA LEU A 178 19.22 3.89 1.28
C LEU A 178 18.83 5.20 0.57
N VAL A 179 19.62 5.67 -0.38
CA VAL A 179 19.31 6.87 -1.18
C VAL A 179 18.01 6.64 -1.98
N LEU A 180 17.87 5.46 -2.59
CA LEU A 180 16.67 5.14 -3.36
C LEU A 180 15.45 4.92 -2.44
N ALA A 181 15.66 4.36 -1.25
CA ALA A 181 14.61 4.27 -0.22
C ALA A 181 14.11 5.66 0.19
N ALA A 182 15.02 6.63 0.38
CA ALA A 182 14.64 8.01 0.65
C ALA A 182 13.86 8.64 -0.52
N ALA A 183 14.26 8.39 -1.76
CA ALA A 183 13.53 8.87 -2.94
C ALA A 183 12.11 8.27 -3.01
N MET A 184 11.94 6.97 -2.76
CA MET A 184 10.62 6.33 -2.78
C MET A 184 9.75 6.78 -1.59
N ALA A 185 10.36 7.09 -0.44
CA ALA A 185 9.65 7.73 0.67
C ALA A 185 9.12 9.13 0.28
N LEU A 186 9.85 9.90 -0.53
CA LEU A 186 9.35 11.18 -1.06
C LEU A 186 8.18 10.97 -2.03
N PHE A 187 8.20 9.96 -2.91
CA PHE A 187 7.04 9.63 -3.74
C PHE A 187 5.82 9.25 -2.91
N SER A 188 6.00 8.45 -1.85
CA SER A 188 4.92 8.13 -0.91
C SER A 188 4.44 9.36 -0.13
N THR A 189 5.31 10.34 0.12
CA THR A 189 4.90 11.63 0.72
C THR A 189 3.99 12.40 -0.24
N VAL A 190 4.30 12.44 -1.53
CA VAL A 190 3.43 13.10 -2.53
C VAL A 190 2.08 12.37 -2.62
N GLU A 191 2.11 11.05 -2.63
CA GLU A 191 0.90 10.21 -2.66
C GLU A 191 0.00 10.50 -1.46
N ILE A 192 0.51 10.41 -0.22
CA ILE A 192 -0.33 10.61 0.98
C ILE A 192 -0.86 12.05 1.09
N LYS A 193 -0.06 13.05 0.69
CA LYS A 193 -0.47 14.46 0.67
C LYS A 193 -1.56 14.74 -0.36
N ALA A 194 -1.59 14.05 -1.48
CA ALA A 194 -2.69 14.12 -2.45
C ALA A 194 -3.91 13.28 -2.01
N SER A 195 -3.66 12.12 -1.40
CA SER A 195 -4.69 11.15 -0.99
C SER A 195 -5.60 11.67 0.14
N ARG A 196 -5.05 12.39 1.12
CA ARG A 196 -5.85 12.89 2.26
C ARG A 196 -6.91 13.89 1.82
N PRO A 197 -6.58 15.03 1.16
CA PRO A 197 -7.59 15.98 0.70
C PRO A 197 -8.51 15.38 -0.37
N TYR A 198 -8.01 14.49 -1.25
CA TYR A 198 -8.86 13.75 -2.17
C TYR A 198 -9.96 12.97 -1.44
N LYS A 199 -9.58 12.19 -0.42
CA LYS A 199 -10.52 11.39 0.38
C LYS A 199 -11.49 12.27 1.17
N GLU A 200 -11.05 13.40 1.68
CA GLU A 200 -11.89 14.36 2.39
C GLU A 200 -12.96 14.94 1.48
N LEU A 201 -12.57 15.48 0.33
CA LEU A 201 -13.52 16.00 -0.67
C LEU A 201 -14.49 14.91 -1.17
N ARG A 202 -13.97 13.69 -1.42
CA ARG A 202 -14.76 12.56 -1.92
C ARG A 202 -15.81 12.07 -0.93
N ARG A 203 -15.58 12.23 0.37
CA ARG A 203 -16.48 11.79 1.46
C ARG A 203 -17.49 12.84 1.88
N ARG A 204 -17.34 14.07 1.44
CA ARG A 204 -18.23 15.16 1.83
C ARG A 204 -19.65 14.88 1.35
N SER A 205 -20.62 15.03 2.27
CA SER A 205 -22.05 14.82 1.99
C SER A 205 -22.69 16.03 1.34
N SER A 206 -22.14 17.25 1.56
CA SER A 206 -22.60 18.49 0.93
C SER A 206 -22.13 18.55 -0.53
N PRO A 207 -22.91 19.19 -1.42
CA PRO A 207 -22.47 19.45 -2.79
C PRO A 207 -21.14 20.22 -2.79
N LEU A 208 -20.22 19.79 -3.64
CA LEU A 208 -18.94 20.48 -3.85
C LEU A 208 -19.19 21.71 -4.74
N ASP A 209 -18.56 22.82 -4.43
CA ASP A 209 -18.47 23.95 -5.33
C ASP A 209 -17.55 23.65 -6.54
N ASP A 210 -17.46 24.58 -7.49
CA ASP A 210 -16.70 24.32 -8.72
C ASP A 210 -15.18 24.29 -8.47
N GLY A 211 -14.68 25.07 -7.52
CA GLY A 211 -13.26 25.02 -7.09
C GLY A 211 -12.92 23.70 -6.42
N GLU A 212 -13.79 23.19 -5.56
CA GLU A 212 -13.64 21.89 -4.88
C GLU A 212 -13.70 20.71 -5.87
N LYS A 213 -14.57 20.78 -6.88
CA LYS A 213 -14.61 19.79 -7.96
C LYS A 213 -13.30 19.77 -8.76
N ASP A 214 -12.76 20.94 -9.06
CA ASP A 214 -11.48 21.10 -9.75
C ASP A 214 -10.34 20.50 -8.94
N LEU A 215 -10.29 20.78 -7.63
CA LEU A 215 -9.31 20.20 -6.72
C LEU A 215 -9.44 18.67 -6.64
N LEU A 216 -10.64 18.14 -6.58
CA LEU A 216 -10.90 16.70 -6.57
C LEU A 216 -10.34 16.03 -7.83
N ILE A 217 -10.57 16.60 -9.01
CA ILE A 217 -10.07 16.12 -10.30
C ILE A 217 -8.54 16.16 -10.32
N ARG A 218 -7.92 17.26 -9.86
CA ARG A 218 -6.48 17.43 -9.81
C ARG A 218 -5.82 16.41 -8.88
N TYR A 219 -6.33 16.20 -7.68
CA TYR A 219 -5.80 15.19 -6.76
C TYR A 219 -5.96 13.77 -7.31
N GLU A 220 -7.09 13.47 -7.95
CA GLU A 220 -7.29 12.17 -8.61
C GLU A 220 -6.28 11.95 -9.74
N ALA A 221 -6.02 12.97 -10.55
CA ALA A 221 -5.01 12.91 -11.61
C ALA A 221 -3.60 12.69 -11.05
N LEU A 222 -3.21 13.42 -10.00
CA LEU A 222 -1.93 13.24 -9.31
C LEU A 222 -1.76 11.81 -8.77
N LEU A 223 -2.78 11.28 -8.10
CA LEU A 223 -2.77 9.92 -7.55
C LEU A 223 -2.64 8.85 -8.65
N LYS A 224 -3.34 9.04 -9.78
CA LYS A 224 -3.19 8.17 -10.96
C LYS A 224 -1.80 8.25 -11.55
N CYS A 225 -1.28 9.45 -11.79
CA CYS A 225 0.02 9.64 -12.39
C CYS A 225 1.14 9.05 -11.54
N ILE A 226 1.13 9.31 -10.22
CA ILE A 226 2.20 8.81 -9.35
C ILE A 226 2.14 7.30 -9.20
N SER A 227 0.95 6.72 -8.99
CA SER A 227 0.83 5.27 -8.81
C SER A 227 1.16 4.49 -10.08
N ILE A 228 0.60 4.89 -11.21
CA ILE A 228 0.87 4.24 -12.49
C ILE A 228 2.33 4.48 -12.91
N GLY A 229 2.85 5.69 -12.73
CA GLY A 229 4.24 6.03 -13.05
C GLY A 229 5.24 5.16 -12.29
N VAL A 230 5.05 4.96 -11.00
CA VAL A 230 5.91 4.09 -10.17
C VAL A 230 5.76 2.62 -10.58
N ILE A 231 4.55 2.14 -10.88
CA ILE A 231 4.34 0.77 -11.34
C ILE A 231 5.04 0.54 -12.68
N LEU A 232 4.93 1.47 -13.61
CA LEU A 232 5.62 1.40 -14.91
C LEU A 232 7.13 1.47 -14.75
N LEU A 233 7.64 2.32 -13.82
CA LEU A 233 9.07 2.38 -13.52
C LEU A 233 9.59 1.05 -12.98
N GLY A 234 8.93 0.49 -11.98
CA GLY A 234 9.30 -0.81 -11.41
C GLY A 234 9.22 -1.94 -12.44
N GLY A 235 8.15 -1.98 -13.23
CA GLY A 235 7.97 -2.96 -14.30
C GLY A 235 8.99 -2.81 -15.42
N GLY A 236 9.26 -1.57 -15.87
CA GLY A 236 10.27 -1.29 -16.91
C GLY A 236 11.67 -1.67 -16.48
N LEU A 237 12.06 -1.33 -15.25
CA LEU A 237 13.36 -1.74 -14.68
C LEU A 237 13.45 -3.26 -14.54
N LEU A 238 12.36 -3.93 -14.15
CA LEU A 238 12.31 -5.38 -14.05
C LEU A 238 12.55 -6.03 -15.43
N LEU A 239 11.82 -5.59 -16.45
CA LEU A 239 11.98 -6.08 -17.81
C LEU A 239 13.40 -5.86 -18.33
N TRP A 240 13.97 -4.67 -18.10
CA TRP A 240 15.34 -4.37 -18.49
C TRP A 240 16.40 -5.23 -17.80
N ARG A 241 16.16 -5.59 -16.54
CA ARG A 241 17.16 -6.28 -15.72
C ARG A 241 17.10 -7.80 -15.82
N VAL A 242 15.93 -8.37 -16.16
CA VAL A 242 15.66 -9.82 -16.16
C VAL A 242 15.37 -10.34 -17.59
N GLY A 243 14.99 -9.46 -18.52
CA GLY A 243 14.84 -9.77 -19.94
C GLY A 243 16.16 -9.57 -20.66
#